data_5df736bcb4974fcb291a61fbbb051d51
#
_entry.id   5df736bcb4974fcb291a61fbbb051d51
#
_cell.length_a   1.000
_cell.length_b   1.000
_cell.length_c   1.000
_cell.angle_alpha   90.00
_cell.angle_beta   90.00
_cell.angle_gamma   90.00
#
_symmetry.space_group_name_H-M   'P 1'
#
loop_
_entity.id
_entity.type
_entity.pdbx_description
1 polymer ?
#
loop_
_entity_poly.entity_id
_entity_poly.type
_entity_poly.pdbx_seq_one_letter_code
_entity_poly.pdbx_strand_id
1 'polypeptide(L)'
;MSALAKNYNRRKISFKYGKGSFLYSTNGKKYLDFVQGIAVNSLGHANPYLVKAVNKQSKKLWHVSNAFIIPEGEKLAKRLAKKTFADFIIFQNSGAEATEAAIKVARRYFYSIGQPSKNRILCVKNSFHGRTLATIYASGSKKMTEGFGPKVDGFDHFEFGNHKDFKKKITKKTAAIMVETVMGEGGIKTIPNWCLKELRKICDKKKILLILDEVQCGIGRSGNFFAFEDAKIKPDIVPIAKGIGGGFPLGAVLMNKKVASGMTAGTHGSTFGGNPLAMSVGNAVLDQILKKGFLSNVKKLSKYFHSELNKLRKEFPKIIKEVRGVGLLIGLQLHNDQTKFIQKLMDNKLLTIRAAENVVRILPPLNVKKEEINIAINVIKKVCSTYK
;
A
#
# COMPACT_ATOMS: atom_id res chain seq x y z
N MET A 1 -25.14 14.11 18.86
CA MET A 1 -24.65 12.77 18.43
C MET A 1 -23.99 12.88 17.07
N SER A 2 -22.98 12.07 16.76
CA SER A 2 -22.38 12.06 15.40
C SER A 2 -23.31 11.35 14.42
N ALA A 3 -23.51 11.94 13.23
CA ALA A 3 -24.22 11.30 12.11
C ALA A 3 -23.37 10.25 11.37
N LEU A 4 -22.08 10.13 11.70
CA LEU A 4 -21.19 9.15 11.09
C LEU A 4 -21.46 7.73 11.63
N ALA A 5 -21.54 6.76 10.75
CA ALA A 5 -21.68 5.35 11.12
C ALA A 5 -20.53 4.89 12.03
N LYS A 6 -20.81 3.95 12.93
CA LYS A 6 -19.85 3.44 13.93
C LYS A 6 -18.94 2.34 13.39
N ASN A 7 -18.65 2.34 12.11
CA ASN A 7 -17.80 1.35 11.44
C ASN A 7 -16.28 1.50 11.74
N TYR A 8 -15.88 2.60 12.40
CA TYR A 8 -14.53 2.83 12.89
C TYR A 8 -14.52 3.03 14.41
N ASN A 9 -13.56 2.41 15.09
CA ASN A 9 -13.26 2.73 16.49
C ASN A 9 -12.39 3.99 16.54
N ARG A 10 -13.03 5.17 16.51
CA ARG A 10 -12.35 6.46 16.47
C ARG A 10 -11.77 6.82 17.83
N ARG A 11 -10.52 7.25 17.86
CA ARG A 11 -9.89 7.84 19.04
C ARG A 11 -10.53 9.21 19.33
N LYS A 12 -10.65 9.57 20.61
CA LYS A 12 -11.22 10.86 21.03
C LYS A 12 -10.19 12.00 20.86
N ILE A 13 -9.72 12.20 19.64
CA ILE A 13 -8.81 13.27 19.26
C ILE A 13 -9.17 13.76 17.86
N SER A 14 -9.13 15.08 17.66
CA SER A 14 -9.30 15.75 16.36
C SER A 14 -8.07 16.60 16.06
N PHE A 15 -7.74 16.73 14.77
CA PHE A 15 -6.61 17.50 14.29
C PHE A 15 -7.10 18.70 13.47
N LYS A 16 -6.51 19.87 13.73
CA LYS A 16 -6.85 21.12 13.04
C LYS A 16 -6.06 21.25 11.72
N TYR A 17 -4.77 20.90 11.73
CA TYR A 17 -3.89 20.92 10.56
C TYR A 17 -2.71 19.97 10.73
N GLY A 18 -1.97 19.76 9.64
CA GLY A 18 -0.73 18.99 9.64
C GLY A 18 0.37 19.71 8.86
N LYS A 19 1.63 19.49 9.24
CA LYS A 19 2.81 20.02 8.53
C LYS A 19 3.97 19.01 8.60
N GLY A 20 4.42 18.54 7.45
CA GLY A 20 5.48 17.52 7.38
C GLY A 20 5.09 16.25 8.14
N SER A 21 5.92 15.80 9.07
CA SER A 21 5.67 14.63 9.90
C SER A 21 4.72 14.87 11.08
N PHE A 22 4.18 16.08 11.24
CA PHE A 22 3.44 16.46 12.45
C PHE A 22 1.98 16.78 12.19
N LEU A 23 1.12 16.37 13.15
CA LEU A 23 -0.28 16.78 13.26
C LEU A 23 -0.47 17.66 14.50
N TYR A 24 -1.34 18.64 14.38
CA TYR A 24 -1.69 19.57 15.44
C TYR A 24 -3.17 19.43 15.77
N SER A 25 -3.45 19.02 17.00
CA SER A 25 -4.81 18.80 17.47
C SER A 25 -5.56 20.12 17.70
N THR A 26 -6.88 20.04 17.78
CA THR A 26 -7.76 21.19 18.07
C THR A 26 -7.49 21.82 19.44
N ASN A 27 -6.92 21.07 20.40
CA ASN A 27 -6.50 21.56 21.73
C ASN A 27 -5.01 21.96 21.78
N GLY A 28 -4.39 22.27 20.62
CA GLY A 28 -3.03 22.83 20.54
C GLY A 28 -1.88 21.83 20.69
N LYS A 29 -2.15 20.54 20.93
CA LYS A 29 -1.08 19.54 21.13
C LYS A 29 -0.47 19.11 19.79
N LYS A 30 0.87 19.02 19.73
CA LYS A 30 1.64 18.56 18.58
C LYS A 30 1.92 17.05 18.70
N TYR A 31 1.70 16.31 17.62
CA TYR A 31 1.94 14.86 17.54
C TYR A 31 2.86 14.55 16.37
N LEU A 32 3.86 13.71 16.60
CA LEU A 32 4.64 13.10 15.53
C LEU A 32 3.80 11.99 14.91
N ASP A 33 3.44 12.15 13.65
CA ASP A 33 2.56 11.22 12.95
C ASP A 33 3.35 10.21 12.11
N PHE A 34 3.51 9.01 12.64
CA PHE A 34 4.06 7.87 11.92
C PHE A 34 2.96 6.86 11.53
N VAL A 35 1.74 7.38 11.29
CA VAL A 35 0.65 6.68 10.60
C VAL A 35 0.51 7.19 9.16
N GLN A 36 0.61 8.52 8.98
CA GLN A 36 0.53 9.19 7.67
C GLN A 36 -0.70 8.75 6.86
N GLY A 37 -1.89 8.67 7.51
CA GLY A 37 -3.11 8.18 6.88
C GLY A 37 -3.02 6.71 6.41
N ILE A 38 -2.20 5.90 7.07
CA ILE A 38 -1.81 4.53 6.71
C ILE A 38 -0.98 4.51 5.41
N ALA A 39 0.19 5.16 5.46
CA ALA A 39 1.16 5.32 4.36
C ALA A 39 0.64 6.10 3.15
N VAL A 40 -0.40 6.93 3.31
CA VAL A 40 -1.01 7.74 2.25
C VAL A 40 -0.22 9.03 2.03
N ASN A 41 0.04 9.81 3.11
CA ASN A 41 0.78 11.08 3.02
C ASN A 41 2.28 10.81 2.87
N SER A 42 2.68 10.23 1.74
CA SER A 42 4.05 9.77 1.49
C SER A 42 5.10 10.87 1.60
N LEU A 43 4.74 12.12 1.34
CA LEU A 43 5.60 13.30 1.42
C LEU A 43 5.31 14.20 2.63
N GLY A 44 4.56 13.67 3.61
CA GLY A 44 4.12 14.42 4.79
C GLY A 44 2.92 15.33 4.54
N HIS A 45 2.35 15.81 5.64
CA HIS A 45 1.18 16.68 5.62
C HIS A 45 1.47 18.05 4.98
N ALA A 46 0.51 18.56 4.22
CA ALA A 46 0.55 19.87 3.57
C ALA A 46 1.88 20.12 2.82
N ASN A 47 2.35 19.10 2.09
CA ASN A 47 3.59 19.21 1.32
C ASN A 47 3.50 20.37 0.30
N PRO A 48 4.41 21.37 0.32
CA PRO A 48 4.28 22.57 -0.47
C PRO A 48 4.24 22.34 -1.99
N TYR A 49 4.92 21.30 -2.48
CA TYR A 49 4.88 20.94 -3.90
C TYR A 49 3.51 20.40 -4.32
N LEU A 50 2.89 19.58 -3.45
CA LEU A 50 1.55 19.05 -3.70
C LEU A 50 0.49 20.14 -3.57
N VAL A 51 0.58 20.99 -2.55
CA VAL A 51 -0.30 22.16 -2.38
C VAL A 51 -0.22 23.07 -3.61
N LYS A 52 0.99 23.35 -4.12
CA LYS A 52 1.20 24.14 -5.34
C LYS A 52 0.53 23.49 -6.56
N ALA A 53 0.65 22.18 -6.72
CA ALA A 53 0.03 21.44 -7.83
C ALA A 53 -1.51 21.52 -7.77
N VAL A 54 -2.09 21.29 -6.57
CA VAL A 54 -3.54 21.43 -6.33
C VAL A 54 -4.00 22.86 -6.66
N ASN A 55 -3.35 23.88 -6.09
CA ASN A 55 -3.72 25.28 -6.29
C ASN A 55 -3.62 25.69 -7.76
N LYS A 56 -2.64 25.19 -8.50
CA LYS A 56 -2.50 25.48 -9.94
C LYS A 56 -3.60 24.81 -10.75
N GLN A 57 -3.90 23.53 -10.47
CA GLN A 57 -4.87 22.76 -11.26
C GLN A 57 -6.32 23.12 -10.90
N SER A 58 -6.60 23.41 -9.62
CA SER A 58 -7.95 23.77 -9.16
C SER A 58 -8.53 25.03 -9.82
N LYS A 59 -7.65 25.92 -10.29
CA LYS A 59 -8.01 27.13 -11.05
C LYS A 59 -8.29 26.88 -12.53
N LYS A 60 -8.14 25.63 -13.01
CA LYS A 60 -8.33 25.27 -14.43
C LYS A 60 -9.51 24.33 -14.59
N LEU A 61 -9.25 23.04 -14.34
CA LEU A 61 -10.20 21.97 -14.58
C LEU A 61 -10.06 20.91 -13.48
N TRP A 62 -11.17 20.63 -12.78
CA TRP A 62 -11.19 19.62 -11.70
C TRP A 62 -11.46 18.23 -12.27
N HIS A 63 -12.45 18.16 -13.17
CA HIS A 63 -12.91 16.90 -13.74
C HIS A 63 -13.39 17.12 -15.18
N VAL A 64 -13.18 16.10 -16.01
CA VAL A 64 -13.78 15.92 -17.32
C VAL A 64 -13.90 14.43 -17.57
N SER A 65 -14.90 14.00 -18.35
CA SER A 65 -15.10 12.59 -18.67
C SER A 65 -13.87 11.99 -19.36
N ASN A 66 -13.60 10.70 -19.06
CA ASN A 66 -12.60 9.91 -19.78
C ASN A 66 -12.94 9.65 -21.27
N ALA A 67 -14.08 10.16 -21.76
CA ALA A 67 -14.37 10.26 -23.19
C ALA A 67 -13.47 11.29 -23.91
N PHE A 68 -12.77 12.15 -23.16
CA PHE A 68 -11.85 13.15 -23.68
C PHE A 68 -10.41 12.86 -23.24
N ILE A 69 -9.45 13.37 -24.00
CA ILE A 69 -8.04 13.30 -23.66
C ILE A 69 -7.76 14.22 -22.45
N ILE A 70 -7.13 13.69 -21.42
CA ILE A 70 -6.71 14.39 -20.21
C ILE A 70 -5.19 14.51 -20.22
N PRO A 71 -4.61 15.68 -20.58
CA PRO A 71 -3.16 15.82 -20.76
C PRO A 71 -2.34 15.47 -19.51
N GLU A 72 -2.84 15.83 -18.31
CA GLU A 72 -2.20 15.49 -17.04
C GLU A 72 -2.17 13.98 -16.81
N GLY A 73 -3.23 13.26 -17.23
CA GLY A 73 -3.33 11.80 -17.17
C GLY A 73 -2.34 11.14 -18.14
N GLU A 74 -2.33 11.59 -19.41
CA GLU A 74 -1.35 11.12 -20.41
C GLU A 74 0.09 11.30 -19.93
N LYS A 75 0.41 12.47 -19.33
CA LYS A 75 1.72 12.75 -18.77
C LYS A 75 2.08 11.77 -17.65
N LEU A 76 1.16 11.54 -16.70
CA LEU A 76 1.38 10.64 -15.57
C LEU A 76 1.56 9.19 -16.06
N ALA A 77 0.72 8.73 -16.99
CA ALA A 77 0.80 7.40 -17.58
C ALA A 77 2.15 7.16 -18.28
N LYS A 78 2.57 8.09 -19.13
CA LYS A 78 3.88 8.02 -19.83
C LYS A 78 5.06 7.97 -18.85
N ARG A 79 4.99 8.73 -17.75
CA ARG A 79 6.04 8.72 -16.71
C ARG A 79 6.09 7.39 -15.94
N LEU A 80 4.92 6.84 -15.60
CA LEU A 80 4.84 5.53 -14.94
C LEU A 80 5.33 4.42 -15.86
N ALA A 81 4.93 4.40 -17.12
CA ALA A 81 5.39 3.44 -18.10
C ALA A 81 6.93 3.52 -18.30
N LYS A 82 7.48 4.73 -18.47
CA LYS A 82 8.93 4.92 -18.60
C LYS A 82 9.71 4.45 -17.36
N LYS A 83 9.14 4.59 -16.16
CA LYS A 83 9.81 4.25 -14.91
C LYS A 83 9.70 2.78 -14.53
N THR A 84 8.70 2.05 -15.04
CA THR A 84 8.35 0.71 -14.55
C THR A 84 8.36 -0.33 -15.67
N PHE A 85 7.89 -1.54 -15.38
CA PHE A 85 7.71 -2.62 -16.35
C PHE A 85 6.47 -2.45 -17.25
N ALA A 86 5.58 -1.51 -16.89
CA ALA A 86 4.26 -1.39 -17.48
C ALA A 86 4.28 -0.67 -18.82
N ASP A 87 3.45 -1.14 -19.73
CA ASP A 87 3.19 -0.49 -21.02
C ASP A 87 1.89 0.34 -20.97
N PHE A 88 0.92 -0.06 -20.13
CA PHE A 88 -0.41 0.57 -20.03
C PHE A 88 -0.82 0.78 -18.59
N ILE A 89 -1.59 1.84 -18.35
CA ILE A 89 -2.08 2.24 -17.04
C ILE A 89 -3.59 2.53 -17.10
N ILE A 90 -4.34 2.05 -16.10
CA ILE A 90 -5.73 2.45 -15.86
C ILE A 90 -5.76 3.22 -14.53
N PHE A 91 -6.22 4.46 -14.54
CA PHE A 91 -6.35 5.26 -13.33
C PHE A 91 -7.66 4.99 -12.59
N GLN A 92 -7.56 5.04 -11.25
CA GLN A 92 -8.62 4.81 -10.28
C GLN A 92 -8.53 5.87 -9.17
N ASN A 93 -9.42 5.81 -8.16
CA ASN A 93 -9.45 6.78 -7.07
C ASN A 93 -8.94 6.19 -5.73
N SER A 94 -8.86 4.88 -5.64
CA SER A 94 -8.51 4.18 -4.39
C SER A 94 -7.73 2.89 -4.66
N GLY A 95 -7.13 2.32 -3.59
CA GLY A 95 -6.50 1.00 -3.64
C GLY A 95 -7.50 -0.13 -3.89
N ALA A 96 -8.71 -0.03 -3.33
CA ALA A 96 -9.74 -1.03 -3.55
C ALA A 96 -10.17 -1.08 -5.03
N GLU A 97 -10.41 0.09 -5.65
CA GLU A 97 -10.73 0.16 -7.07
C GLU A 97 -9.56 -0.34 -7.95
N ALA A 98 -8.32 0.00 -7.59
CA ALA A 98 -7.15 -0.48 -8.31
C ALA A 98 -7.02 -2.01 -8.23
N THR A 99 -7.29 -2.61 -7.07
CA THR A 99 -7.26 -4.07 -6.92
C THR A 99 -8.44 -4.74 -7.64
N GLU A 100 -9.66 -4.18 -7.59
CA GLU A 100 -10.80 -4.64 -8.38
C GLU A 100 -10.47 -4.64 -9.88
N ALA A 101 -9.88 -3.54 -10.38
CA ALA A 101 -9.47 -3.45 -11.76
C ALA A 101 -8.37 -4.47 -12.10
N ALA A 102 -7.39 -4.72 -11.22
CA ALA A 102 -6.37 -5.75 -11.41
C ALA A 102 -6.95 -7.16 -11.53
N ILE A 103 -7.95 -7.50 -10.70
CA ILE A 103 -8.71 -8.77 -10.78
C ILE A 103 -9.45 -8.86 -12.13
N LYS A 104 -10.13 -7.78 -12.51
CA LYS A 104 -10.85 -7.70 -13.81
C LYS A 104 -9.90 -7.85 -14.99
N VAL A 105 -8.76 -7.18 -14.99
CA VAL A 105 -7.72 -7.30 -16.03
C VAL A 105 -7.26 -8.74 -16.18
N ALA A 106 -6.95 -9.42 -15.06
CA ALA A 106 -6.50 -10.80 -15.10
C ALA A 106 -7.56 -11.76 -15.70
N ARG A 107 -8.81 -11.62 -15.25
CA ARG A 107 -9.92 -12.45 -15.76
C ARG A 107 -10.23 -12.14 -17.23
N ARG A 108 -10.27 -10.86 -17.59
CA ARG A 108 -10.58 -10.41 -18.96
C ARG A 108 -9.51 -10.84 -19.95
N TYR A 109 -8.24 -10.82 -19.57
CA TYR A 109 -7.16 -11.33 -20.41
C TYR A 109 -7.41 -12.79 -20.81
N PHE A 110 -7.67 -13.69 -19.86
CA PHE A 110 -7.92 -15.09 -20.19
C PHE A 110 -9.20 -15.30 -21.02
N TYR A 111 -10.24 -14.53 -20.75
CA TYR A 111 -11.43 -14.54 -21.60
C TYR A 111 -11.10 -14.15 -23.05
N SER A 112 -10.34 -13.06 -23.24
CA SER A 112 -10.02 -12.55 -24.58
C SER A 112 -9.15 -13.48 -25.43
N ILE A 113 -8.40 -14.40 -24.79
CA ILE A 113 -7.59 -15.42 -25.48
C ILE A 113 -8.27 -16.80 -25.55
N GLY A 114 -9.59 -16.86 -25.39
CA GLY A 114 -10.37 -18.10 -25.49
C GLY A 114 -10.21 -19.08 -24.32
N GLN A 115 -9.79 -18.62 -23.15
CA GLN A 115 -9.61 -19.44 -21.93
C GLN A 115 -10.49 -18.95 -20.76
N PRO A 116 -11.82 -18.80 -20.92
CA PRO A 116 -12.70 -18.19 -19.90
C PRO A 116 -12.79 -18.99 -18.59
N SER A 117 -12.46 -20.27 -18.63
CA SER A 117 -12.39 -21.12 -17.42
C SER A 117 -11.23 -20.76 -16.48
N LYS A 118 -10.19 -20.07 -16.96
CA LYS A 118 -9.10 -19.50 -16.16
C LYS A 118 -9.56 -18.16 -15.57
N ASN A 119 -10.22 -18.20 -14.43
CA ASN A 119 -10.85 -17.03 -13.80
C ASN A 119 -10.63 -16.93 -12.28
N ARG A 120 -9.94 -17.91 -11.67
CA ARG A 120 -9.67 -17.93 -10.24
C ARG A 120 -8.38 -17.21 -9.91
N ILE A 121 -8.40 -16.42 -8.83
CA ILE A 121 -7.23 -15.69 -8.31
C ILE A 121 -6.79 -16.39 -7.02
N LEU A 122 -5.53 -16.81 -6.98
CA LEU A 122 -4.92 -17.43 -5.80
C LEU A 122 -4.27 -16.35 -4.94
N CYS A 123 -4.75 -16.15 -3.71
CA CYS A 123 -4.32 -15.10 -2.78
C CYS A 123 -3.74 -15.67 -1.49
N VAL A 124 -2.97 -14.85 -0.78
CA VAL A 124 -2.53 -15.18 0.58
C VAL A 124 -3.69 -14.97 1.55
N LYS A 125 -3.93 -15.94 2.43
CA LYS A 125 -4.94 -15.81 3.49
C LYS A 125 -4.59 -14.70 4.49
N ASN A 126 -5.60 -13.96 4.91
CA ASN A 126 -5.46 -12.77 5.77
C ASN A 126 -4.61 -11.63 5.16
N SER A 127 -4.55 -11.55 3.84
CA SER A 127 -4.04 -10.37 3.11
C SER A 127 -5.05 -9.21 3.16
N PHE A 128 -4.64 -8.03 2.68
CA PHE A 128 -5.52 -6.87 2.59
C PHE A 128 -5.46 -6.24 1.20
N HIS A 129 -6.53 -6.41 0.44
CA HIS A 129 -6.63 -5.92 -0.94
C HIS A 129 -7.71 -4.84 -1.14
N GLY A 130 -8.42 -4.45 -0.08
CA GLY A 130 -9.49 -3.46 -0.11
C GLY A 130 -10.71 -3.83 0.71
N ARG A 131 -11.79 -3.06 0.54
CA ARG A 131 -13.06 -3.23 1.27
C ARG A 131 -14.29 -3.36 0.38
N THR A 132 -14.12 -3.53 -0.94
CA THR A 132 -15.18 -3.94 -1.86
C THR A 132 -15.45 -5.44 -1.73
N LEU A 133 -16.57 -5.91 -2.22
CA LEU A 133 -16.97 -7.32 -2.06
C LEU A 133 -15.88 -8.27 -2.62
N ALA A 134 -15.39 -8.09 -3.86
CA ALA A 134 -14.37 -8.96 -4.40
C ALA A 134 -13.06 -8.87 -3.60
N THR A 135 -12.64 -7.68 -3.16
CA THR A 135 -11.37 -7.52 -2.42
C THR A 135 -11.40 -8.09 -1.02
N ILE A 136 -12.56 -8.08 -0.31
CA ILE A 136 -12.66 -8.76 0.98
C ILE A 136 -12.66 -10.28 0.82
N TYR A 137 -13.25 -10.82 -0.25
CA TYR A 137 -13.17 -12.26 -0.53
C TYR A 137 -11.78 -12.66 -1.02
N ALA A 138 -11.07 -11.81 -1.76
CA ALA A 138 -9.65 -12.00 -2.10
C ALA A 138 -8.74 -12.06 -0.87
N SER A 139 -9.09 -11.36 0.22
CA SER A 139 -8.29 -11.37 1.46
C SER A 139 -8.27 -12.71 2.19
N GLY A 140 -9.27 -13.58 2.00
CA GLY A 140 -9.41 -14.84 2.73
C GLY A 140 -9.58 -14.70 4.24
N SER A 141 -10.03 -13.54 4.72
CA SER A 141 -10.23 -13.24 6.14
C SER A 141 -11.71 -13.38 6.51
N LYS A 142 -12.05 -14.36 7.36
CA LYS A 142 -13.41 -14.54 7.86
C LYS A 142 -13.96 -13.25 8.50
N LYS A 143 -13.13 -12.56 9.28
CA LYS A 143 -13.49 -11.28 9.93
C LYS A 143 -13.93 -10.20 8.94
N MET A 144 -13.38 -10.22 7.71
CA MET A 144 -13.72 -9.23 6.69
C MET A 144 -14.95 -9.59 5.87
N THR A 145 -15.25 -10.88 5.76
CA THR A 145 -16.35 -11.40 4.90
C THR A 145 -17.63 -11.72 5.66
N GLU A 146 -17.56 -11.83 7.00
CA GLU A 146 -18.70 -12.14 7.85
C GLU A 146 -19.81 -11.09 7.70
N GLY A 147 -21.03 -11.53 7.42
CA GLY A 147 -22.20 -10.67 7.20
C GLY A 147 -22.30 -10.03 5.81
N PHE A 148 -21.36 -10.30 4.90
CA PHE A 148 -21.33 -9.73 3.53
C PHE A 148 -21.57 -10.78 2.44
N GLY A 149 -22.45 -11.78 2.73
CA GLY A 149 -22.87 -12.75 1.72
C GLY A 149 -23.83 -12.18 0.67
N PRO A 150 -24.10 -12.91 -0.43
CA PRO A 150 -23.53 -14.21 -0.76
C PRO A 150 -22.02 -14.12 -1.13
N LYS A 151 -21.34 -15.27 -1.03
CA LYS A 151 -19.89 -15.35 -1.33
C LYS A 151 -19.60 -14.95 -2.78
N VAL A 152 -18.66 -14.03 -2.95
CA VAL A 152 -18.08 -13.73 -4.26
C VAL A 152 -17.06 -14.83 -4.60
N ASP A 153 -17.38 -15.68 -5.57
CA ASP A 153 -16.50 -16.78 -6.00
C ASP A 153 -15.34 -16.32 -6.90
N GLY A 154 -14.43 -17.26 -7.16
CA GLY A 154 -13.26 -17.04 -8.00
C GLY A 154 -12.00 -16.69 -7.22
N PHE A 155 -11.97 -16.92 -5.90
CA PHE A 155 -10.80 -16.75 -5.05
C PHE A 155 -10.42 -18.05 -4.36
N ASP A 156 -9.13 -18.39 -4.41
CA ASP A 156 -8.52 -19.49 -3.67
C ASP A 156 -7.47 -18.91 -2.72
N HIS A 157 -7.21 -19.59 -1.59
CA HIS A 157 -6.33 -19.06 -0.56
C HIS A 157 -5.31 -20.09 -0.11
N PHE A 158 -4.10 -19.62 0.18
CA PHE A 158 -3.02 -20.40 0.80
C PHE A 158 -2.44 -19.64 2.00
N GLU A 159 -1.87 -20.40 2.95
CA GLU A 159 -1.24 -19.82 4.14
C GLU A 159 0.12 -19.22 3.79
N PHE A 160 0.43 -18.03 4.34
CA PHE A 160 1.72 -17.37 4.16
C PHE A 160 2.87 -18.28 4.65
N GLY A 161 3.88 -18.49 3.81
CA GLY A 161 5.04 -19.36 4.11
C GLY A 161 4.78 -20.85 3.90
N ASN A 162 3.55 -21.29 3.62
CA ASN A 162 3.25 -22.71 3.36
C ASN A 162 3.36 -23.05 1.86
N HIS A 163 4.57 -23.43 1.42
CA HIS A 163 4.85 -23.75 0.02
C HIS A 163 4.15 -25.02 -0.47
N LYS A 164 3.84 -25.98 0.42
CA LYS A 164 3.11 -27.20 0.05
C LYS A 164 1.64 -26.87 -0.25
N ASP A 165 1.01 -26.09 0.62
CA ASP A 165 -0.37 -25.64 0.44
C ASP A 165 -0.50 -24.79 -0.81
N PHE A 166 0.39 -23.81 -1.01
CA PHE A 166 0.45 -22.97 -2.20
C PHE A 166 0.46 -23.79 -3.50
N LYS A 167 1.35 -24.80 -3.62
CA LYS A 167 1.45 -25.66 -4.83
C LYS A 167 0.18 -26.44 -5.12
N LYS A 168 -0.49 -26.96 -4.06
CA LYS A 168 -1.73 -27.73 -4.17
C LYS A 168 -2.92 -26.89 -4.65
N LYS A 169 -2.92 -25.57 -4.35
CA LYS A 169 -4.02 -24.65 -4.69
C LYS A 169 -3.97 -24.14 -6.12
N ILE A 170 -2.85 -24.32 -6.83
CA ILE A 170 -2.77 -23.97 -8.27
C ILE A 170 -3.49 -25.03 -9.08
N THR A 171 -4.54 -24.64 -9.78
CA THR A 171 -5.38 -25.52 -10.63
C THR A 171 -5.35 -25.08 -12.08
N LYS A 172 -5.99 -25.86 -12.96
CA LYS A 172 -6.22 -25.46 -14.38
C LYS A 172 -7.09 -24.21 -14.50
N LYS A 173 -7.90 -23.87 -13.47
CA LYS A 173 -8.76 -22.68 -13.42
C LYS A 173 -8.04 -21.44 -12.88
N THR A 174 -6.82 -21.57 -12.36
CA THR A 174 -6.07 -20.43 -11.81
C THR A 174 -5.65 -19.47 -12.93
N ALA A 175 -6.11 -18.23 -12.87
CA ALA A 175 -5.76 -17.14 -13.78
C ALA A 175 -4.51 -16.40 -13.29
N ALA A 176 -4.46 -16.08 -12.00
CA ALA A 176 -3.38 -15.30 -11.42
C ALA A 176 -3.07 -15.71 -9.99
N ILE A 177 -1.85 -15.41 -9.57
CA ILE A 177 -1.45 -15.32 -8.17
C ILE A 177 -1.41 -13.84 -7.80
N MET A 178 -2.11 -13.44 -6.71
CA MET A 178 -2.11 -12.07 -6.21
C MET A 178 -1.60 -12.04 -4.78
N VAL A 179 -0.53 -11.27 -4.54
CA VAL A 179 0.09 -11.12 -3.23
C VAL A 179 0.51 -9.67 -2.98
N GLU A 180 0.43 -9.22 -1.73
CA GLU A 180 1.14 -8.02 -1.31
C GLU A 180 2.64 -8.34 -1.23
N THR A 181 3.51 -7.54 -1.85
CA THR A 181 4.98 -7.73 -1.73
C THR A 181 5.42 -7.61 -0.27
N VAL A 182 4.75 -6.73 0.48
CA VAL A 182 4.82 -6.63 1.94
C VAL A 182 3.40 -6.55 2.48
N MET A 183 2.96 -7.56 3.23
CA MET A 183 1.63 -7.61 3.82
C MET A 183 1.48 -6.52 4.89
N GLY A 184 0.75 -5.46 4.56
CA GLY A 184 0.61 -4.30 5.45
C GLY A 184 -0.24 -4.57 6.69
N GLU A 185 -1.46 -5.03 6.51
CA GLU A 185 -2.40 -5.36 7.60
C GLU A 185 -2.09 -6.73 8.22
N GLY A 186 -1.51 -7.65 7.46
CA GLY A 186 -1.18 -9.02 7.86
C GLY A 186 0.02 -9.15 8.80
N GLY A 187 0.50 -8.06 9.42
CA GLY A 187 1.58 -8.11 10.42
C GLY A 187 2.97 -7.73 9.86
N ILE A 188 3.01 -6.92 8.83
CA ILE A 188 4.25 -6.43 8.18
C ILE A 188 5.17 -7.58 7.77
N LYS A 189 4.61 -8.55 7.05
CA LYS A 189 5.35 -9.71 6.55
C LYS A 189 5.88 -9.43 5.14
N THR A 190 7.19 -9.48 4.97
CA THR A 190 7.84 -9.28 3.68
C THR A 190 8.03 -10.62 2.96
N ILE A 191 7.66 -10.68 1.68
CA ILE A 191 7.98 -11.84 0.84
C ILE A 191 9.46 -11.75 0.46
N PRO A 192 10.29 -12.77 0.77
CA PRO A 192 11.71 -12.76 0.40
C PRO A 192 11.93 -12.69 -1.12
N ASN A 193 13.01 -12.06 -1.57
CA ASN A 193 13.32 -11.92 -2.99
C ASN A 193 13.42 -13.26 -3.74
N TRP A 194 13.95 -14.30 -3.11
CA TRP A 194 14.00 -15.62 -3.71
C TRP A 194 12.60 -16.20 -3.94
N CYS A 195 11.66 -15.95 -3.01
CA CYS A 195 10.27 -16.39 -3.12
C CYS A 195 9.54 -15.64 -4.25
N LEU A 196 9.75 -14.32 -4.39
CA LEU A 196 9.22 -13.55 -5.52
C LEU A 196 9.74 -14.08 -6.87
N LYS A 197 11.04 -14.47 -6.95
CA LYS A 197 11.61 -15.11 -8.15
C LYS A 197 10.94 -16.44 -8.45
N GLU A 198 10.71 -17.28 -7.44
CA GLU A 198 10.02 -18.56 -7.61
C GLU A 198 8.55 -18.37 -8.02
N LEU A 199 7.84 -17.40 -7.43
CA LEU A 199 6.48 -17.05 -7.87
C LEU A 199 6.46 -16.68 -9.36
N ARG A 200 7.41 -15.87 -9.84
CA ARG A 200 7.50 -15.52 -11.27
C ARG A 200 7.74 -16.75 -12.14
N LYS A 201 8.71 -17.60 -11.79
CA LYS A 201 8.98 -18.84 -12.51
C LYS A 201 7.77 -19.78 -12.58
N ILE A 202 7.04 -19.93 -11.45
CA ILE A 202 5.83 -20.74 -11.39
C ILE A 202 4.75 -20.17 -12.31
N CYS A 203 4.54 -18.85 -12.27
CA CYS A 203 3.57 -18.19 -13.13
C CYS A 203 3.91 -18.39 -14.61
N ASP A 204 5.17 -18.26 -14.98
CA ASP A 204 5.63 -18.49 -16.37
C ASP A 204 5.41 -19.95 -16.80
N LYS A 205 5.86 -20.90 -15.99
CA LYS A 205 5.71 -22.36 -16.27
C LYS A 205 4.25 -22.77 -16.39
N LYS A 206 3.36 -22.23 -15.54
CA LYS A 206 1.93 -22.57 -15.50
C LYS A 206 1.09 -21.69 -16.45
N LYS A 207 1.70 -20.74 -17.13
CA LYS A 207 1.03 -19.77 -18.02
C LYS A 207 -0.14 -19.07 -17.30
N ILE A 208 0.12 -18.58 -16.09
CA ILE A 208 -0.77 -17.77 -15.24
C ILE A 208 -0.12 -16.42 -14.96
N LEU A 209 -0.89 -15.44 -14.47
CA LEU A 209 -0.40 -14.08 -14.24
C LEU A 209 0.12 -13.90 -12.82
N LEU A 210 1.07 -12.97 -12.65
CA LEU A 210 1.55 -12.50 -11.36
C LEU A 210 1.04 -11.08 -11.12
N ILE A 211 0.23 -10.91 -10.07
CA ILE A 211 -0.25 -9.63 -9.57
C ILE A 211 0.50 -9.33 -8.27
N LEU A 212 1.28 -8.25 -8.24
CA LEU A 212 1.92 -7.77 -7.03
C LEU A 212 1.21 -6.51 -6.53
N ASP A 213 0.53 -6.63 -5.40
CA ASP A 213 -0.16 -5.51 -4.76
C ASP A 213 0.87 -4.60 -4.08
N GLU A 214 1.10 -3.44 -4.68
CA GLU A 214 2.02 -2.40 -4.22
C GLU A 214 1.27 -1.17 -3.67
N VAL A 215 0.00 -1.31 -3.33
CA VAL A 215 -0.85 -0.24 -2.81
C VAL A 215 -0.25 0.38 -1.55
N GLN A 216 0.34 -0.41 -0.66
CA GLN A 216 0.93 0.11 0.58
C GLN A 216 2.46 0.16 0.53
N CYS A 217 3.13 -0.79 -0.09
CA CYS A 217 4.58 -0.93 -0.07
C CYS A 217 5.29 -0.26 -1.25
N GLY A 218 4.55 0.14 -2.30
CA GLY A 218 5.10 0.80 -3.48
C GLY A 218 5.37 2.29 -3.30
N ILE A 219 5.67 2.94 -4.41
CA ILE A 219 5.87 4.40 -4.53
C ILE A 219 6.92 4.92 -3.53
N GLY A 220 8.05 4.21 -3.43
CA GLY A 220 9.18 4.63 -2.62
C GLY A 220 9.20 4.12 -1.19
N ARG A 221 8.12 3.51 -0.68
CA ARG A 221 7.97 3.10 0.72
C ARG A 221 9.05 2.10 1.17
N SER A 222 9.47 1.18 0.31
CA SER A 222 10.55 0.22 0.55
C SER A 222 11.96 0.81 0.38
N GLY A 223 12.08 2.05 -0.14
CA GLY A 223 13.34 2.64 -0.60
C GLY A 223 13.66 2.38 -2.07
N ASN A 224 12.92 1.48 -2.73
CA ASN A 224 12.82 1.34 -4.18
C ASN A 224 11.50 1.95 -4.66
N PHE A 225 11.33 2.17 -5.95
CA PHE A 225 10.05 2.65 -6.48
C PHE A 225 8.95 1.62 -6.21
N PHE A 226 9.22 0.32 -6.46
CA PHE A 226 8.40 -0.81 -6.03
C PHE A 226 9.18 -1.74 -5.11
N ALA A 227 8.51 -2.36 -4.14
CA ALA A 227 9.15 -3.25 -3.18
C ALA A 227 9.74 -4.51 -3.82
N PHE A 228 9.18 -4.97 -4.94
CA PHE A 228 9.68 -6.15 -5.67
C PHE A 228 10.93 -5.89 -6.53
N GLU A 229 11.38 -4.63 -6.72
CA GLU A 229 12.51 -4.32 -7.63
C GLU A 229 13.81 -5.04 -7.26
N ASP A 230 14.07 -5.25 -5.97
CA ASP A 230 15.27 -5.98 -5.52
C ASP A 230 15.24 -7.47 -5.92
N ALA A 231 14.07 -8.03 -6.21
CA ALA A 231 13.95 -9.39 -6.74
C ALA A 231 14.29 -9.48 -8.25
N LYS A 232 14.43 -8.33 -8.94
CA LYS A 232 14.72 -8.26 -10.38
C LYS A 232 13.74 -9.06 -11.24
N ILE A 233 12.47 -9.06 -10.89
CA ILE A 233 11.37 -9.69 -11.64
C ILE A 233 10.46 -8.63 -12.28
N LYS A 234 9.68 -9.04 -13.27
CA LYS A 234 8.61 -8.23 -13.86
C LYS A 234 7.27 -8.93 -13.60
N PRO A 235 6.37 -8.34 -12.79
CA PRO A 235 5.00 -8.84 -12.69
C PRO A 235 4.21 -8.55 -13.96
N ASP A 236 3.01 -9.13 -14.07
CA ASP A 236 2.11 -8.83 -15.20
C ASP A 236 1.21 -7.64 -14.88
N ILE A 237 0.79 -7.49 -13.61
CA ILE A 237 -0.14 -6.47 -13.14
C ILE A 237 0.31 -5.97 -11.77
N VAL A 238 0.25 -4.64 -11.54
CA VAL A 238 0.55 -3.99 -10.26
C VAL A 238 -0.49 -2.93 -9.95
N PRO A 239 -1.41 -3.16 -8.99
CA PRO A 239 -2.22 -2.10 -8.43
C PRO A 239 -1.38 -1.22 -7.50
N ILE A 240 -1.60 0.11 -7.59
CA ILE A 240 -1.00 1.14 -6.75
C ILE A 240 -2.06 2.13 -6.26
N ALA A 241 -1.82 2.73 -5.09
CA ALA A 241 -2.61 3.86 -4.58
C ALA A 241 -1.81 4.59 -3.49
N LYS A 242 -2.48 5.13 -2.49
CA LYS A 242 -1.89 5.75 -1.29
C LYS A 242 -0.76 6.72 -1.64
N GLY A 243 0.48 6.25 -1.59
CA GLY A 243 1.67 7.08 -1.78
C GLY A 243 1.71 7.85 -3.09
N ILE A 244 1.12 7.34 -4.18
CA ILE A 244 1.08 8.04 -5.48
C ILE A 244 0.19 9.29 -5.43
N GLY A 245 -0.83 9.31 -4.56
CA GLY A 245 -1.67 10.47 -4.35
C GLY A 245 -1.12 11.45 -3.30
N GLY A 246 -0.15 11.02 -2.45
CA GLY A 246 0.48 11.86 -1.44
C GLY A 246 -0.50 12.54 -0.46
N GLY A 247 -1.69 11.97 -0.28
CA GLY A 247 -2.82 12.51 0.50
C GLY A 247 -4.08 12.70 -0.34
N PHE A 248 -3.97 12.86 -1.65
CA PHE A 248 -5.10 13.00 -2.56
C PHE A 248 -5.60 11.61 -3.01
N PRO A 249 -6.93 11.39 -3.17
CA PRO A 249 -7.47 10.13 -3.68
C PRO A 249 -6.97 9.84 -5.10
N LEU A 250 -6.14 8.81 -5.23
CA LEU A 250 -5.56 8.36 -6.49
C LEU A 250 -5.15 6.88 -6.37
N GLY A 251 -5.59 6.09 -7.32
CA GLY A 251 -5.15 4.72 -7.55
C GLY A 251 -4.84 4.50 -9.02
N ALA A 252 -4.15 3.42 -9.34
CA ALA A 252 -3.94 2.99 -10.72
C ALA A 252 -3.63 1.49 -10.78
N VAL A 253 -3.87 0.90 -11.94
CA VAL A 253 -3.37 -0.42 -12.31
C VAL A 253 -2.34 -0.27 -13.43
N LEU A 254 -1.17 -0.78 -13.17
CA LEU A 254 -0.08 -0.87 -14.13
C LEU A 254 -0.07 -2.28 -14.74
N MET A 255 0.06 -2.40 -16.05
CA MET A 255 0.02 -3.69 -16.71
C MET A 255 0.95 -3.74 -17.93
N ASN A 256 1.48 -4.92 -18.24
CA ASN A 256 2.25 -5.13 -19.45
C ASN A 256 1.33 -5.23 -20.68
N LYS A 257 1.91 -5.08 -21.88
CA LYS A 257 1.21 -5.12 -23.18
C LYS A 257 0.37 -6.39 -23.35
N LYS A 258 0.87 -7.52 -22.87
CA LYS A 258 0.21 -8.83 -23.00
C LYS A 258 -1.18 -8.81 -22.35
N VAL A 259 -1.26 -8.41 -21.07
CA VAL A 259 -2.55 -8.43 -20.36
C VAL A 259 -3.45 -7.25 -20.71
N ALA A 260 -2.87 -6.14 -21.15
CA ALA A 260 -3.61 -4.98 -21.63
C ALA A 260 -4.43 -5.26 -22.88
N SER A 261 -4.04 -6.25 -23.70
CA SER A 261 -4.79 -6.62 -24.91
C SER A 261 -6.24 -7.08 -24.64
N GLY A 262 -6.51 -7.56 -23.42
CA GLY A 262 -7.88 -7.90 -23.00
C GLY A 262 -8.76 -6.70 -22.65
N MET A 263 -8.17 -5.54 -22.44
CA MET A 263 -8.86 -4.31 -22.00
C MET A 263 -9.19 -3.42 -23.18
N THR A 264 -10.32 -3.70 -23.82
CA THR A 264 -10.85 -2.94 -24.95
C THR A 264 -11.90 -1.91 -24.50
N ALA A 265 -12.32 -1.00 -25.36
CA ALA A 265 -13.33 0.00 -25.06
C ALA A 265 -14.59 -0.65 -24.43
N GLY A 266 -15.13 -0.03 -23.39
CA GLY A 266 -16.31 -0.51 -22.66
C GLY A 266 -16.07 -1.62 -21.62
N THR A 267 -14.87 -2.22 -21.53
CA THR A 267 -14.61 -3.33 -20.59
C THR A 267 -14.41 -2.90 -19.14
N HIS A 268 -14.01 -1.65 -18.92
CA HIS A 268 -13.85 -1.05 -17.59
C HIS A 268 -14.00 0.47 -17.67
N GLY A 269 -14.44 1.09 -16.59
CA GLY A 269 -14.58 2.53 -16.48
C GLY A 269 -14.52 2.99 -15.03
N SER A 270 -14.25 4.28 -14.87
CA SER A 270 -14.31 5.01 -13.61
C SER A 270 -14.69 6.45 -13.93
N THR A 271 -15.69 7.00 -13.25
CA THR A 271 -16.10 8.40 -13.46
C THR A 271 -14.97 9.34 -13.07
N PHE A 272 -14.39 9.21 -11.88
CA PHE A 272 -13.38 10.12 -11.36
C PHE A 272 -11.94 9.64 -11.59
N GLY A 273 -11.71 8.36 -11.94
CA GLY A 273 -10.38 7.85 -12.22
C GLY A 273 -9.76 8.59 -13.41
N GLY A 274 -8.55 9.14 -13.22
CA GLY A 274 -7.87 9.93 -14.25
C GLY A 274 -8.21 11.43 -14.26
N ASN A 275 -9.00 11.93 -13.30
CA ASN A 275 -9.37 13.36 -13.28
C ASN A 275 -8.12 14.27 -13.22
N PRO A 276 -8.17 15.44 -13.88
CA PRO A 276 -7.01 16.34 -13.99
C PRO A 276 -6.39 16.74 -12.66
N LEU A 277 -7.21 16.91 -11.62
CA LEU A 277 -6.72 17.32 -10.31
C LEU A 277 -5.87 16.23 -9.66
N ALA A 278 -6.36 14.98 -9.60
CA ALA A 278 -5.60 13.85 -9.11
C ALA A 278 -4.33 13.59 -9.94
N MET A 279 -4.42 13.69 -11.26
CA MET A 279 -3.29 13.49 -12.17
C MET A 279 -2.20 14.54 -11.96
N SER A 280 -2.56 15.78 -11.70
CA SER A 280 -1.61 16.86 -11.39
C SER A 280 -0.87 16.58 -10.06
N VAL A 281 -1.59 16.09 -9.05
CA VAL A 281 -0.98 15.69 -7.77
C VAL A 281 -0.04 14.49 -7.96
N GLY A 282 -0.46 13.44 -8.67
CA GLY A 282 0.37 12.28 -8.98
C GLY A 282 1.66 12.65 -9.71
N ASN A 283 1.58 13.57 -10.67
CA ASN A 283 2.78 14.12 -11.34
C ASN A 283 3.70 14.83 -10.36
N ALA A 284 3.17 15.65 -9.44
CA ALA A 284 3.95 16.35 -8.42
C ALA A 284 4.59 15.38 -7.40
N VAL A 285 3.92 14.28 -7.05
CA VAL A 285 4.52 13.21 -6.24
C VAL A 285 5.70 12.60 -6.95
N LEU A 286 5.55 12.24 -8.24
CA LEU A 286 6.66 11.69 -9.03
C LEU A 286 7.83 12.68 -9.17
N ASP A 287 7.56 13.99 -9.27
CA ASP A 287 8.60 15.02 -9.31
C ASP A 287 9.48 14.98 -8.05
N GLN A 288 8.92 14.66 -6.90
CA GLN A 288 9.68 14.56 -5.64
C GLN A 288 10.37 13.22 -5.49
N ILE A 289 9.64 12.10 -5.68
CA ILE A 289 10.17 10.75 -5.42
C ILE A 289 11.26 10.36 -6.41
N LEU A 290 11.18 10.83 -7.65
CA LEU A 290 12.17 10.54 -8.71
C LEU A 290 13.35 11.51 -8.72
N LYS A 291 13.43 12.48 -7.82
CA LYS A 291 14.63 13.31 -7.68
C LYS A 291 15.85 12.45 -7.35
N LYS A 292 16.98 12.77 -7.98
CA LYS A 292 18.27 12.12 -7.67
C LYS A 292 18.52 12.17 -6.17
N GLY A 293 18.84 11.04 -5.58
CA GLY A 293 19.15 10.92 -4.15
C GLY A 293 17.93 10.72 -3.24
N PHE A 294 16.68 10.94 -3.68
CA PHE A 294 15.52 10.82 -2.80
C PHE A 294 15.37 9.39 -2.26
N LEU A 295 15.26 8.39 -3.14
CA LEU A 295 15.08 6.99 -2.73
C LEU A 295 16.31 6.42 -2.01
N SER A 296 17.51 6.85 -2.37
CA SER A 296 18.73 6.45 -1.63
C SER A 296 18.74 7.02 -0.20
N ASN A 297 18.22 8.24 0.01
CA ASN A 297 18.03 8.79 1.34
C ASN A 297 16.98 8.02 2.13
N VAL A 298 15.87 7.62 1.50
CA VAL A 298 14.87 6.72 2.14
C VAL A 298 15.54 5.42 2.61
N LYS A 299 16.36 4.78 1.77
CA LYS A 299 17.14 3.58 2.15
C LYS A 299 18.07 3.85 3.33
N LYS A 300 18.80 4.97 3.32
CA LYS A 300 19.72 5.36 4.41
C LYS A 300 18.98 5.53 5.73
N LEU A 301 17.90 6.32 5.74
CA LEU A 301 17.11 6.58 6.94
C LEU A 301 16.39 5.33 7.43
N SER A 302 15.92 4.48 6.52
CA SER A 302 15.36 3.19 6.85
C SER A 302 16.36 2.29 7.58
N LYS A 303 17.58 2.12 7.03
CA LYS A 303 18.63 1.32 7.69
C LYS A 303 18.93 1.85 9.09
N TYR A 304 19.02 3.17 9.24
CA TYR A 304 19.22 3.81 10.53
C TYR A 304 18.07 3.46 11.50
N PHE A 305 16.81 3.65 11.08
CA PHE A 305 15.65 3.39 11.94
C PHE A 305 15.56 1.91 12.37
N HIS A 306 15.72 0.98 11.43
CA HIS A 306 15.75 -0.45 11.74
C HIS A 306 16.88 -0.80 12.71
N SER A 307 18.07 -0.20 12.55
CA SER A 307 19.20 -0.39 13.47
C SER A 307 18.84 0.04 14.89
N GLU A 308 18.28 1.25 15.06
CA GLU A 308 17.90 1.76 16.38
C GLU A 308 16.78 0.93 17.02
N LEU A 309 15.78 0.53 16.25
CA LEU A 309 14.71 -0.36 16.76
C LEU A 309 15.26 -1.74 17.17
N ASN A 310 16.25 -2.28 16.46
CA ASN A 310 16.91 -3.53 16.85
C ASN A 310 17.76 -3.37 18.13
N LYS A 311 18.34 -2.19 18.40
CA LYS A 311 18.98 -1.91 19.69
C LYS A 311 17.93 -1.94 20.82
N LEU A 312 16.78 -1.31 20.62
CA LEU A 312 15.67 -1.35 21.60
C LEU A 312 15.16 -2.78 21.80
N ARG A 313 15.06 -3.59 20.75
CA ARG A 313 14.68 -5.01 20.89
C ARG A 313 15.65 -5.77 21.78
N LYS A 314 16.96 -5.51 21.66
CA LYS A 314 17.98 -6.14 22.53
C LYS A 314 17.90 -5.63 23.98
N GLU A 315 17.59 -4.34 24.17
CA GLU A 315 17.44 -3.71 25.49
C GLU A 315 16.13 -4.16 26.20
N PHE A 316 15.05 -4.40 25.43
CA PHE A 316 13.73 -4.78 25.94
C PHE A 316 13.22 -6.11 25.33
N PRO A 317 13.96 -7.23 25.48
CA PRO A 317 13.63 -8.48 24.79
C PRO A 317 12.32 -9.14 25.30
N LYS A 318 11.86 -8.80 26.49
CA LYS A 318 10.57 -9.27 27.04
C LYS A 318 9.36 -8.51 26.50
N ILE A 319 9.56 -7.36 25.84
CA ILE A 319 8.50 -6.53 25.27
C ILE A 319 8.49 -6.64 23.76
N ILE A 320 9.65 -6.41 23.12
CA ILE A 320 9.80 -6.40 21.67
C ILE A 320 10.31 -7.78 21.20
N LYS A 321 9.44 -8.48 20.48
CA LYS A 321 9.74 -9.80 19.92
C LYS A 321 10.60 -9.68 18.66
N GLU A 322 10.19 -8.82 17.72
CA GLU A 322 10.81 -8.71 16.40
C GLU A 322 10.63 -7.32 15.80
N VAL A 323 11.61 -6.91 14.99
CA VAL A 323 11.50 -5.75 14.09
C VAL A 323 11.35 -6.28 12.66
N ARG A 324 10.21 -6.01 12.03
CA ARG A 324 9.82 -6.51 10.71
C ARG A 324 9.75 -5.40 9.67
N GLY A 325 9.65 -5.81 8.41
CA GLY A 325 9.37 -4.93 7.28
C GLY A 325 10.59 -4.53 6.47
N VAL A 326 10.36 -3.65 5.51
CA VAL A 326 11.39 -3.15 4.58
C VAL A 326 11.18 -1.66 4.34
N GLY A 327 12.26 -0.94 4.20
CA GLY A 327 12.19 0.50 4.00
C GLY A 327 11.57 1.20 5.22
N LEU A 328 10.70 2.14 4.95
CA LEU A 328 9.90 2.86 5.95
C LEU A 328 8.48 2.26 6.13
N LEU A 329 8.30 1.00 5.83
CA LEU A 329 7.17 0.16 6.21
C LEU A 329 7.64 -0.78 7.30
N ILE A 330 7.52 -0.33 8.55
CA ILE A 330 8.14 -0.95 9.72
C ILE A 330 7.08 -1.55 10.64
N GLY A 331 7.34 -2.75 11.14
CA GLY A 331 6.55 -3.44 12.15
C GLY A 331 7.37 -3.72 13.39
N LEU A 332 6.89 -3.28 14.53
CA LEU A 332 7.43 -3.66 15.83
C LEU A 332 6.49 -4.70 16.45
N GLN A 333 6.86 -5.98 16.35
CA GLN A 333 6.08 -7.06 16.96
C GLN A 333 6.34 -7.12 18.45
N LEU A 334 5.26 -7.15 19.22
CA LEU A 334 5.30 -7.29 20.67
C LEU A 334 4.96 -8.71 21.11
N HIS A 335 5.40 -9.12 22.31
CA HIS A 335 4.96 -10.37 22.92
C HIS A 335 3.49 -10.29 23.37
N ASN A 336 3.06 -9.14 23.87
CA ASN A 336 1.73 -8.88 24.38
C ASN A 336 0.89 -8.04 23.40
N ASP A 337 -0.39 -7.84 23.70
CA ASP A 337 -1.31 -7.03 22.91
C ASP A 337 -0.76 -5.62 22.70
N GLN A 338 -0.72 -5.19 21.44
CA GLN A 338 -0.20 -3.88 21.04
C GLN A 338 -1.13 -2.70 21.40
N THR A 339 -2.37 -2.94 21.82
CA THR A 339 -3.38 -1.87 22.00
C THR A 339 -2.96 -0.89 23.09
N LYS A 340 -2.57 -1.40 24.25
CA LYS A 340 -2.09 -0.57 25.39
C LYS A 340 -0.78 0.14 25.04
N PHE A 341 0.13 -0.54 24.31
CA PHE A 341 1.41 0.03 23.90
C PHE A 341 1.19 1.20 22.93
N ILE A 342 0.34 1.04 21.91
CA ILE A 342 -0.01 2.11 20.97
C ILE A 342 -0.68 3.28 21.69
N GLN A 343 -1.52 3.01 22.71
CA GLN A 343 -2.13 4.08 23.51
C GLN A 343 -1.05 4.88 24.27
N LYS A 344 -0.10 4.20 24.93
CA LYS A 344 1.02 4.86 25.63
C LYS A 344 1.92 5.66 24.66
N LEU A 345 2.15 5.18 23.43
CA LEU A 345 2.86 5.95 22.41
C LEU A 345 2.10 7.25 22.07
N MET A 346 0.78 7.16 21.87
CA MET A 346 -0.06 8.32 21.58
C MET A 346 -0.07 9.33 22.74
N ASP A 347 -0.13 8.88 23.99
CA ASP A 347 -0.06 9.74 25.17
C ASP A 347 1.27 10.51 25.23
N ASN A 348 2.37 9.88 24.75
CA ASN A 348 3.68 10.49 24.55
C ASN A 348 3.85 11.16 23.17
N LYS A 349 2.76 11.49 22.48
CA LYS A 349 2.72 12.28 21.24
C LYS A 349 3.34 11.60 20.01
N LEU A 350 3.44 10.27 19.98
CA LEU A 350 3.81 9.49 18.80
C LEU A 350 2.60 8.70 18.31
N LEU A 351 2.13 9.01 17.12
CA LEU A 351 1.02 8.28 16.48
C LEU A 351 1.56 7.08 15.69
N THR A 352 1.04 5.92 16.02
CA THR A 352 1.28 4.65 15.34
C THR A 352 -0.03 3.89 15.19
N ILE A 353 -0.05 2.82 14.39
CA ILE A 353 -1.26 2.04 14.16
C ILE A 353 -0.99 0.55 14.27
N ARG A 354 -2.01 -0.22 14.64
CA ARG A 354 -1.92 -1.69 14.74
C ARG A 354 -1.84 -2.37 13.37
N ALA A 355 -1.19 -3.51 13.32
CA ALA A 355 -1.37 -4.54 12.30
C ALA A 355 -1.67 -5.89 12.99
N ALA A 356 -1.90 -6.96 12.23
CA ALA A 356 -2.09 -8.29 12.81
C ALA A 356 -0.86 -8.76 13.61
N GLU A 357 -1.01 -9.85 14.37
CA GLU A 357 0.07 -10.52 15.10
C GLU A 357 0.78 -9.64 16.16
N ASN A 358 0.03 -8.80 16.86
CA ASN A 358 0.56 -7.87 17.87
C ASN A 358 1.64 -6.92 17.34
N VAL A 359 1.52 -6.50 16.07
CA VAL A 359 2.48 -5.59 15.45
C VAL A 359 2.03 -4.14 15.55
N VAL A 360 2.89 -3.30 16.11
CA VAL A 360 2.80 -1.84 16.01
C VAL A 360 3.40 -1.43 14.67
N ARG A 361 2.58 -0.87 13.79
CA ARG A 361 3.00 -0.40 12.47
C ARG A 361 3.44 1.04 12.51
N ILE A 362 4.63 1.31 11.97
CA ILE A 362 5.32 2.60 11.98
C ILE A 362 5.59 3.01 10.53
N LEU A 363 4.97 4.10 10.10
CA LEU A 363 4.90 4.55 8.70
C LEU A 363 5.26 6.04 8.58
N PRO A 364 6.50 6.46 8.88
CA PRO A 364 6.88 7.86 8.71
C PRO A 364 6.75 8.29 7.25
N PRO A 365 6.65 9.60 6.94
CA PRO A 365 6.72 10.06 5.56
C PRO A 365 8.10 9.76 4.96
N LEU A 366 8.21 9.66 3.63
CA LEU A 366 9.45 9.28 2.94
C LEU A 366 10.55 10.34 3.06
N ASN A 367 10.16 11.58 3.31
CA ASN A 367 11.03 12.72 3.57
C ASN A 367 11.25 13.00 5.07
N VAL A 368 11.00 11.99 5.92
CA VAL A 368 11.28 12.06 7.37
C VAL A 368 12.72 12.46 7.63
N LYS A 369 12.95 13.23 8.70
CA LYS A 369 14.28 13.64 9.12
C LYS A 369 14.84 12.68 10.18
N LYS A 370 16.18 12.61 10.31
CA LYS A 370 16.84 11.78 11.32
C LYS A 370 16.44 12.18 12.73
N GLU A 371 16.28 13.48 12.99
CA GLU A 371 15.85 14.03 14.28
C GLU A 371 14.43 13.56 14.64
N GLU A 372 13.53 13.46 13.66
CA GLU A 372 12.15 12.95 13.85
C GLU A 372 12.16 11.45 14.17
N ILE A 373 13.06 10.68 13.55
CA ILE A 373 13.29 9.27 13.89
C ILE A 373 13.79 9.16 15.33
N ASN A 374 14.74 10.00 15.74
CA ASN A 374 15.27 10.00 17.12
C ASN A 374 14.18 10.32 18.16
N ILE A 375 13.28 11.26 17.84
CA ILE A 375 12.12 11.55 18.72
C ILE A 375 11.27 10.28 18.89
N ALA A 376 10.98 9.57 17.78
CA ALA A 376 10.19 8.34 17.84
C ALA A 376 10.89 7.24 18.64
N ILE A 377 12.19 7.03 18.44
CA ILE A 377 12.99 6.05 19.19
C ILE A 377 12.97 6.36 20.68
N ASN A 378 13.18 7.63 21.09
CA ASN A 378 13.15 8.03 22.49
C ASN A 378 11.76 7.80 23.13
N VAL A 379 10.67 8.09 22.39
CA VAL A 379 9.32 7.81 22.87
C VAL A 379 9.07 6.30 23.02
N ILE A 380 9.51 5.48 22.03
CA ILE A 380 9.37 4.03 22.11
C ILE A 380 10.18 3.48 23.30
N LYS A 381 11.42 3.93 23.49
CA LYS A 381 12.28 3.55 24.63
C LYS A 381 11.59 3.88 25.97
N LYS A 382 11.11 5.12 26.13
CA LYS A 382 10.39 5.56 27.33
C LYS A 382 9.16 4.69 27.61
N VAL A 383 8.37 4.36 26.56
CA VAL A 383 7.21 3.48 26.72
C VAL A 383 7.65 2.08 27.13
N CYS A 384 8.69 1.50 26.53
CA CYS A 384 9.23 0.19 26.92
C CYS A 384 9.69 0.18 28.40
N SER A 385 10.40 1.20 28.86
CA SER A 385 10.90 1.29 30.26
C SER A 385 9.76 1.32 31.30
N THR A 386 8.57 1.78 30.92
CA THR A 386 7.40 1.90 31.81
C THR A 386 6.31 0.88 31.48
N TYR A 387 6.56 -0.03 30.57
CA TYR A 387 5.58 -1.04 30.14
C TYR A 387 5.66 -2.27 31.04
N LYS A 388 4.69 -2.38 31.96
CA LYS A 388 4.47 -3.54 32.81
C LYS A 388 3.40 -4.45 32.24
#